data_8a0f3a8a3e71194f77e2da5579ce9a7b
#
_entry.id   8a0f3a8a3e71194f77e2da5579ce9a7b
#
_cell.length_a   1.000
_cell.length_b   1.000
_cell.length_c   1.000
_cell.angle_alpha   90.00
_cell.angle_beta   90.00
_cell.angle_gamma   90.00
#
_symmetry.space_group_name_H-M   'P 1'
#
loop_
_entity.id
_entity.type
_entity.pdbx_description
1 polymer ?
#
loop_
_entity_poly.entity_id
_entity_poly.type
_entity_poly.pdbx_seq_one_letter_code
_entity_poly.pdbx_strand_id
1 'polypeptide(L)'
;MPLMCHVRSSSRALASLFIVLIAGALFTGCTETDPSIQVAVDAQLAVDGTTAPLSIDVSVSRGVVHLAGEATSREQRNRAVELARSVRGVRDVVDDMHLSDAVITATVKRMLAADPLIGKIPIEVVTTNGRTVLSSAQTSKEDRTRAIEIAEKVDGVTHVEDGMR
;
A
#
# COMPACT_ATOMS: atom_id res chain seq x y z
N MET A 1 70.24 43.39 -40.12
CA MET A 1 69.84 44.06 -38.86
C MET A 1 68.37 43.82 -38.65
N PRO A 2 67.97 43.14 -37.59
CA PRO A 2 66.62 42.65 -37.36
C PRO A 2 65.82 43.55 -36.45
N LEU A 3 64.58 43.67 -36.71
CA LEU A 3 63.59 44.23 -35.72
C LEU A 3 62.66 43.12 -35.21
N MET A 4 62.93 42.76 -34.01
CA MET A 4 62.06 41.88 -33.21
C MET A 4 60.74 42.60 -32.88
N CYS A 5 59.63 42.02 -33.30
CA CYS A 5 58.32 42.44 -32.86
C CYS A 5 57.81 41.45 -31.81
N HIS A 6 57.70 41.92 -30.62
CA HIS A 6 57.24 41.15 -29.45
C HIS A 6 55.71 41.09 -29.42
N VAL A 7 55.16 39.94 -29.78
CA VAL A 7 53.71 39.67 -29.57
C VAL A 7 53.49 39.15 -28.15
N ARG A 8 52.95 40.00 -27.28
CA ARG A 8 52.49 39.61 -25.95
C ARG A 8 51.17 38.87 -26.08
N SER A 9 51.22 37.57 -25.86
CA SER A 9 50.06 36.71 -25.77
C SER A 9 49.23 37.04 -24.50
N SER A 10 48.02 37.54 -24.71
CA SER A 10 47.03 37.76 -23.65
C SER A 10 46.16 36.48 -23.52
N SER A 11 46.74 35.40 -23.03
CA SER A 11 46.05 34.11 -22.84
C SER A 11 45.31 33.99 -21.49
N ARG A 12 44.94 35.09 -20.84
CA ARG A 12 44.28 35.05 -19.52
C ARG A 12 42.77 35.30 -19.52
N ALA A 13 42.19 35.68 -20.65
CA ALA A 13 40.75 36.00 -20.73
C ALA A 13 39.84 34.85 -21.18
N LEU A 14 40.37 33.78 -21.73
CA LEU A 14 39.55 32.66 -22.22
C LEU A 14 39.38 31.51 -21.22
N ALA A 15 40.18 31.47 -20.15
CA ALA A 15 40.07 30.43 -19.11
C ALA A 15 38.93 30.69 -18.12
N SER A 16 38.53 31.97 -17.93
CA SER A 16 37.44 32.30 -16.97
C SER A 16 36.03 32.09 -17.53
N LEU A 17 35.89 32.05 -18.87
CA LEU A 17 34.57 31.86 -19.48
C LEU A 17 34.14 30.38 -19.50
N PHE A 18 35.12 29.46 -19.51
CA PHE A 18 34.84 28.02 -19.52
C PHE A 18 34.44 27.46 -18.12
N ILE A 19 34.89 28.10 -17.03
CA ILE A 19 34.61 27.67 -15.67
C ILE A 19 33.17 28.02 -15.25
N VAL A 20 32.59 29.11 -15.77
CA VAL A 20 31.22 29.51 -15.48
C VAL A 20 30.18 28.61 -16.17
N LEU A 21 30.54 28.01 -17.32
CA LEU A 21 29.63 27.15 -18.11
C LEU A 21 29.52 25.72 -17.55
N ILE A 22 30.48 25.27 -16.75
CA ILE A 22 30.48 23.94 -16.11
C ILE A 22 29.74 23.96 -14.76
N ALA A 23 29.61 25.10 -14.10
CA ALA A 23 28.90 25.23 -12.83
C ALA A 23 27.38 25.26 -12.98
N GLY A 24 26.83 25.45 -14.17
CA GLY A 24 25.38 25.49 -14.46
C GLY A 24 24.73 24.14 -14.75
N ALA A 25 25.49 23.06 -14.86
CA ALA A 25 24.97 21.77 -15.31
C ALA A 25 24.72 20.73 -14.18
N LEU A 26 24.90 21.11 -12.91
CA LEU A 26 24.79 20.19 -11.77
C LEU A 26 23.49 20.29 -10.95
N PHE A 27 22.51 21.05 -11.45
CA PHE A 27 21.16 21.05 -10.87
C PHE A 27 20.14 20.39 -11.82
N THR A 28 20.48 19.25 -12.41
CA THR A 28 19.43 18.32 -12.81
C THR A 28 18.95 17.67 -11.51
N GLY A 29 18.05 18.34 -10.82
CA GLY A 29 17.27 17.70 -9.76
C GLY A 29 16.64 16.46 -10.39
N CYS A 30 16.99 15.27 -9.91
CA CYS A 30 16.28 14.06 -10.23
C CYS A 30 14.84 14.27 -9.73
N THR A 31 13.97 14.74 -10.63
CA THR A 31 12.54 14.64 -10.40
C THR A 31 12.21 13.17 -10.51
N GLU A 32 11.90 12.53 -9.37
CA GLU A 32 11.39 11.17 -9.36
C GLU A 32 10.16 11.15 -10.27
N THR A 33 10.20 10.28 -11.28
CA THR A 33 9.08 10.09 -12.21
C THR A 33 8.17 8.99 -11.67
N ASP A 34 6.87 9.05 -11.97
CA ASP A 34 5.91 8.03 -11.54
C ASP A 34 6.39 6.59 -11.84
N PRO A 35 6.94 6.27 -13.03
CA PRO A 35 7.48 4.93 -13.28
C PRO A 35 8.69 4.56 -12.40
N SER A 36 9.54 5.52 -12.03
CA SER A 36 10.68 5.23 -11.14
C SER A 36 10.23 4.99 -9.70
N ILE A 37 9.21 5.72 -9.25
CA ILE A 37 8.58 5.51 -7.94
C ILE A 37 7.91 4.14 -7.90
N GLN A 38 7.18 3.76 -8.95
CA GLN A 38 6.53 2.45 -9.02
C GLN A 38 7.55 1.31 -8.88
N VAL A 39 8.61 1.31 -9.68
CA VAL A 39 9.67 0.29 -9.62
C VAL A 39 10.30 0.23 -8.21
N ALA A 40 10.50 1.39 -7.57
CA ALA A 40 11.09 1.44 -6.24
C ALA A 40 10.13 0.89 -5.17
N VAL A 41 8.82 1.16 -5.27
CA VAL A 41 7.80 0.59 -4.39
C VAL A 41 7.71 -0.92 -4.57
N ASP A 42 7.61 -1.40 -5.82
CA ASP A 42 7.58 -2.83 -6.13
C ASP A 42 8.79 -3.56 -5.55
N ALA A 43 9.99 -2.98 -5.69
CA ALA A 43 11.21 -3.56 -5.15
C ALA A 43 11.19 -3.62 -3.61
N GLN A 44 10.69 -2.59 -2.93
CA GLN A 44 10.57 -2.58 -1.47
C GLN A 44 9.58 -3.63 -0.97
N LEU A 45 8.43 -3.76 -1.63
CA LEU A 45 7.42 -4.77 -1.28
C LEU A 45 7.93 -6.19 -1.52
N ALA A 46 8.69 -6.42 -2.59
CA ALA A 46 9.21 -7.73 -2.96
C ALA A 46 10.32 -8.25 -2.02
N VAL A 47 11.09 -7.38 -1.38
CA VAL A 47 12.18 -7.77 -0.49
C VAL A 47 11.77 -7.87 0.99
N ASP A 48 10.65 -7.28 1.37
CA ASP A 48 10.15 -7.35 2.74
C ASP A 48 9.44 -8.69 2.99
N GLY A 49 9.88 -9.44 4.01
CA GLY A 49 9.38 -10.78 4.29
C GLY A 49 7.88 -10.86 4.64
N THR A 50 7.27 -9.72 5.01
CA THR A 50 5.86 -9.65 5.38
C THR A 50 4.99 -9.43 4.14
N THR A 51 5.47 -8.64 3.17
CA THR A 51 4.71 -8.25 1.98
C THR A 51 5.07 -9.06 0.73
N ALA A 52 6.27 -9.64 0.66
CA ALA A 52 6.73 -10.44 -0.49
C ALA A 52 5.78 -11.58 -0.93
N PRO A 53 5.07 -12.28 -0.01
CA PRO A 53 4.11 -13.32 -0.42
C PRO A 53 2.78 -12.79 -0.94
N LEU A 54 2.54 -11.47 -0.90
CA LEU A 54 1.29 -10.85 -1.35
C LEU A 54 1.34 -10.52 -2.83
N SER A 55 0.19 -10.66 -3.49
CA SER A 55 -0.01 -10.13 -4.84
C SER A 55 -0.56 -8.71 -4.73
N ILE A 56 0.34 -7.73 -4.69
CA ILE A 56 -0.01 -6.30 -4.59
C ILE A 56 0.17 -5.69 -5.98
N ASP A 57 -0.87 -5.05 -6.47
CA ASP A 57 -0.83 -4.23 -7.68
C ASP A 57 -0.50 -2.79 -7.28
N VAL A 58 0.57 -2.26 -7.86
CA VAL A 58 1.07 -0.91 -7.58
C VAL A 58 0.90 -0.04 -8.80
N SER A 59 0.21 1.05 -8.66
CA SER A 59 0.14 2.09 -9.68
C SER A 59 0.48 3.46 -9.09
N VAL A 60 1.14 4.29 -9.88
CA VAL A 60 1.60 5.62 -9.43
C VAL A 60 1.12 6.69 -10.39
N SER A 61 0.54 7.76 -9.86
CA SER A 61 0.12 8.92 -10.63
C SER A 61 0.45 10.21 -9.86
N ARG A 62 1.29 11.05 -10.44
CA ARG A 62 1.71 12.34 -9.86
C ARG A 62 2.29 12.22 -8.46
N GLY A 63 3.02 11.12 -8.19
CA GLY A 63 3.60 10.81 -6.89
C GLY A 63 2.61 10.25 -5.87
N VAL A 64 1.35 9.98 -6.25
CA VAL A 64 0.38 9.25 -5.43
C VAL A 64 0.44 7.78 -5.81
N VAL A 65 0.72 6.93 -4.83
CA VAL A 65 0.80 5.47 -4.98
C VAL A 65 -0.55 4.87 -4.62
N HIS A 66 -1.10 4.05 -5.49
CA HIS A 66 -2.28 3.22 -5.22
C HIS A 66 -1.81 1.78 -5.02
N LEU A 67 -2.16 1.20 -3.89
CA LEU A 67 -1.91 -0.21 -3.56
C LEU A 67 -3.23 -0.96 -3.61
N ALA A 68 -3.37 -1.92 -4.51
CA ALA A 68 -4.54 -2.78 -4.60
C ALA A 68 -4.15 -4.26 -4.46
N GLY A 69 -5.06 -5.11 -3.99
CA GLY A 69 -4.83 -6.53 -3.82
C GLY A 69 -5.36 -7.09 -2.51
N GLU A 70 -5.00 -8.34 -2.23
CA GLU A 70 -5.42 -9.04 -1.03
C GLU A 70 -4.31 -9.15 0.00
N ALA A 71 -4.63 -8.82 1.25
CA ALA A 71 -3.79 -9.08 2.42
C ALA A 71 -4.38 -10.20 3.27
N THR A 72 -3.54 -11.02 3.89
CA THR A 72 -3.98 -12.06 4.82
C THR A 72 -3.99 -11.59 6.27
N SER A 73 -3.54 -10.38 6.53
CA SER A 73 -3.64 -9.73 7.84
C SER A 73 -3.59 -8.20 7.72
N ARG A 74 -4.06 -7.51 8.77
CA ARG A 74 -3.93 -6.04 8.87
C ARG A 74 -2.47 -5.59 8.95
N GLU A 75 -1.63 -6.37 9.61
CA GLU A 75 -0.19 -6.10 9.75
C GLU A 75 0.48 -6.06 8.37
N GLN A 76 0.14 -7.02 7.50
CA GLN A 76 0.65 -7.05 6.13
C GLN A 76 0.20 -5.83 5.33
N ARG A 77 -1.10 -5.49 5.40
CA ARG A 77 -1.67 -4.30 4.75
C ARG A 77 -0.98 -3.01 5.24
N ASN A 78 -0.88 -2.82 6.55
CA ASN A 78 -0.24 -1.66 7.14
C ASN A 78 1.25 -1.58 6.74
N ARG A 79 1.94 -2.73 6.73
CA ARG A 79 3.35 -2.81 6.33
C ARG A 79 3.56 -2.40 4.89
N ALA A 80 2.69 -2.83 3.98
CA ALA A 80 2.75 -2.40 2.57
C ALA A 80 2.61 -0.87 2.43
N VAL A 81 1.67 -0.27 3.15
CA VAL A 81 1.47 1.19 3.16
C VAL A 81 2.70 1.92 3.72
N GLU A 82 3.29 1.43 4.80
CA GLU A 82 4.52 2.01 5.37
C GLU A 82 5.69 1.96 4.39
N LEU A 83 5.90 0.81 3.75
CA LEU A 83 6.97 0.63 2.77
C LEU A 83 6.78 1.58 1.59
N ALA A 84 5.57 1.66 1.03
CA ALA A 84 5.28 2.59 -0.05
C ALA A 84 5.53 4.05 0.34
N ARG A 85 5.12 4.48 1.54
CA ARG A 85 5.37 5.84 2.05
C ARG A 85 6.84 6.15 2.26
N SER A 86 7.67 5.15 2.52
CA SER A 86 9.12 5.33 2.73
C SER A 86 9.89 5.62 1.44
N VAL A 87 9.29 5.34 0.28
CA VAL A 87 9.94 5.51 -1.02
C VAL A 87 10.05 7.00 -1.37
N ARG A 88 11.23 7.39 -1.81
CA ARG A 88 11.50 8.76 -2.22
C ARG A 88 10.62 9.16 -3.41
N GLY A 89 10.04 10.35 -3.35
CA GLY A 89 9.15 10.88 -4.40
C GLY A 89 7.68 10.57 -4.17
N VAL A 90 7.34 9.65 -3.27
CA VAL A 90 5.95 9.40 -2.87
C VAL A 90 5.42 10.58 -2.07
N ARG A 91 4.28 11.11 -2.51
CA ARG A 91 3.57 12.23 -1.87
C ARG A 91 2.45 11.75 -0.98
N ASP A 92 1.75 10.70 -1.44
CA ASP A 92 0.66 10.07 -0.71
C ASP A 92 0.48 8.62 -1.14
N VAL A 93 -0.19 7.82 -0.30
CA VAL A 93 -0.50 6.41 -0.55
C VAL A 93 -1.99 6.20 -0.32
N VAL A 94 -2.67 5.76 -1.37
CA VAL A 94 -4.07 5.31 -1.34
C VAL A 94 -4.07 3.80 -1.16
N ASP A 95 -4.71 3.36 -0.11
CA ASP A 95 -4.80 1.96 0.28
C ASP A 95 -6.15 1.38 -0.16
N ASP A 96 -6.14 0.73 -1.31
CA ASP A 96 -7.29 0.00 -1.89
C ASP A 96 -7.17 -1.53 -1.65
N MET A 97 -6.29 -1.95 -0.73
CA MET A 97 -6.13 -3.35 -0.36
C MET A 97 -7.29 -3.83 0.52
N HIS A 98 -7.72 -5.06 0.33
CA HIS A 98 -8.74 -5.70 1.14
C HIS A 98 -8.22 -6.95 1.84
N LEU A 99 -8.90 -7.37 2.91
CA LEU A 99 -8.59 -8.63 3.57
C LEU A 99 -9.22 -9.79 2.78
N SER A 100 -8.52 -10.91 2.69
CA SER A 100 -9.06 -12.10 2.02
C SER A 100 -10.30 -12.63 2.74
N ASP A 101 -11.27 -13.15 1.99
CA ASP A 101 -12.52 -13.71 2.51
C ASP A 101 -12.28 -14.81 3.58
N ALA A 102 -11.21 -15.57 3.41
CA ALA A 102 -10.81 -16.60 4.38
C ALA A 102 -10.46 -15.99 5.75
N VAL A 103 -9.74 -14.86 5.76
CA VAL A 103 -9.38 -14.14 6.99
C VAL A 103 -10.59 -13.51 7.64
N ILE A 104 -11.48 -12.90 6.84
CA ILE A 104 -12.73 -12.33 7.32
C ILE A 104 -13.59 -13.42 7.97
N THR A 105 -13.81 -14.53 7.26
CA THR A 105 -14.57 -15.69 7.77
C THR A 105 -13.99 -16.22 9.09
N ALA A 106 -12.67 -16.43 9.16
CA ALA A 106 -12.01 -16.92 10.36
C ALA A 106 -12.16 -15.94 11.53
N THR A 107 -12.06 -14.64 11.25
CA THR A 107 -12.21 -13.59 12.26
C THR A 107 -13.63 -13.52 12.81
N VAL A 108 -14.64 -13.55 11.93
CA VAL A 108 -16.06 -13.58 12.33
C VAL A 108 -16.34 -14.81 13.20
N LYS A 109 -15.94 -16.02 12.75
CA LYS A 109 -16.09 -17.26 13.53
C LYS A 109 -15.46 -17.15 14.93
N ARG A 110 -14.27 -16.61 15.01
CA ARG A 110 -13.57 -16.44 16.29
C ARG A 110 -14.30 -15.46 17.21
N MET A 111 -14.80 -14.34 16.68
CA MET A 111 -15.51 -13.34 17.48
C MET A 111 -16.87 -13.88 17.97
N LEU A 112 -17.61 -14.60 17.11
CA LEU A 112 -18.85 -15.27 17.52
C LEU A 112 -18.60 -16.30 18.61
N ALA A 113 -17.57 -17.14 18.47
CA ALA A 113 -17.21 -18.15 19.45
C ALA A 113 -16.74 -17.57 20.80
N ALA A 114 -16.16 -16.38 20.79
CA ALA A 114 -15.71 -15.69 22.00
C ALA A 114 -16.84 -14.98 22.76
N ASP A 115 -18.02 -14.80 22.15
CA ASP A 115 -19.14 -14.13 22.77
C ASP A 115 -19.81 -15.06 23.80
N PRO A 116 -20.03 -14.61 25.07
CA PRO A 116 -20.52 -15.46 26.14
C PRO A 116 -21.99 -15.90 25.96
N LEU A 117 -22.77 -15.18 25.15
CA LEU A 117 -24.19 -15.48 24.94
C LEU A 117 -24.39 -16.43 23.75
N ILE A 118 -23.73 -16.17 22.63
CA ILE A 118 -23.95 -16.90 21.39
C ILE A 118 -22.81 -17.87 21.02
N GLY A 119 -21.70 -17.87 21.75
CA GLY A 119 -20.50 -18.67 21.40
C GLY A 119 -20.72 -20.20 21.44
N LYS A 120 -21.83 -20.66 22.00
CA LYS A 120 -22.22 -22.08 22.00
C LYS A 120 -23.20 -22.44 20.88
N ILE A 121 -23.70 -21.44 20.15
CA ILE A 121 -24.64 -21.66 19.05
C ILE A 121 -23.82 -22.02 17.81
N PRO A 122 -24.15 -23.11 17.11
CA PRO A 122 -23.44 -23.49 15.88
C PRO A 122 -23.87 -22.55 14.72
N ILE A 123 -23.11 -21.46 14.56
CA ILE A 123 -23.33 -20.51 13.46
C ILE A 123 -22.30 -20.80 12.36
N GLU A 124 -22.78 -21.16 11.19
CA GLU A 124 -21.96 -21.28 10.00
C GLU A 124 -21.74 -19.88 9.39
N VAL A 125 -20.50 -19.62 8.97
CA VAL A 125 -20.09 -18.34 8.40
C VAL A 125 -19.41 -18.60 7.06
N VAL A 126 -19.90 -17.94 6.03
CA VAL A 126 -19.31 -17.94 4.69
C VAL A 126 -19.18 -16.50 4.23
N THR A 127 -17.97 -16.13 3.78
CA THR A 127 -17.72 -14.79 3.24
C THR A 127 -17.33 -14.92 1.76
N THR A 128 -17.86 -14.01 0.94
CA THR A 128 -17.52 -13.90 -0.50
C THR A 128 -17.51 -12.42 -0.88
N ASN A 129 -16.36 -11.90 -1.31
CA ASN A 129 -16.14 -10.50 -1.64
C ASN A 129 -16.57 -9.55 -0.52
N GLY A 130 -16.23 -9.91 0.74
CA GLY A 130 -16.61 -9.16 1.94
C GLY A 130 -18.07 -9.29 2.36
N ARG A 131 -18.95 -9.94 1.57
CA ARG A 131 -20.32 -10.27 1.96
C ARG A 131 -20.29 -11.52 2.83
N THR A 132 -20.75 -11.40 4.05
CA THR A 132 -20.76 -12.48 5.04
C THR A 132 -22.19 -13.01 5.24
N VAL A 133 -22.40 -14.28 5.03
CA VAL A 133 -23.65 -14.98 5.30
C VAL A 133 -23.52 -15.74 6.61
N LEU A 134 -24.46 -15.52 7.54
CA LEU A 134 -24.57 -16.25 8.78
C LEU A 134 -25.72 -17.23 8.69
N SER A 135 -25.48 -18.51 8.96
CA SER A 135 -26.50 -19.57 8.91
C SER A 135 -26.52 -20.38 10.19
N SER A 136 -27.71 -20.65 10.72
CA SER A 136 -27.93 -21.53 11.88
C SER A 136 -29.36 -22.12 11.83
N ALA A 137 -29.53 -23.32 12.33
CA ALA A 137 -30.80 -24.02 12.26
C ALA A 137 -31.80 -23.61 13.37
N GLN A 138 -31.29 -23.15 14.50
CA GLN A 138 -32.11 -22.77 15.67
C GLN A 138 -31.45 -21.57 16.37
N THR A 139 -32.02 -20.39 16.17
CA THR A 139 -31.49 -19.17 16.74
C THR A 139 -32.62 -18.23 17.18
N SER A 140 -32.57 -17.71 18.40
CA SER A 140 -33.56 -16.71 18.85
C SER A 140 -33.35 -15.41 18.04
N LYS A 141 -34.35 -14.53 18.07
CA LYS A 141 -34.27 -13.23 17.39
C LYS A 141 -33.15 -12.37 18.00
N GLU A 142 -33.00 -12.43 19.30
CA GLU A 142 -31.99 -11.71 20.06
C GLU A 142 -30.57 -12.18 19.70
N ASP A 143 -30.39 -13.52 19.62
CA ASP A 143 -29.10 -14.10 19.24
C ASP A 143 -28.70 -13.76 17.79
N ARG A 144 -29.68 -13.75 16.86
CA ARG A 144 -29.45 -13.34 15.46
C ARG A 144 -29.00 -11.89 15.37
N THR A 145 -29.69 -10.99 16.05
CA THR A 145 -29.33 -9.58 16.10
C THR A 145 -27.90 -9.41 16.61
N ARG A 146 -27.56 -10.11 17.70
CA ARG A 146 -26.22 -10.05 18.28
C ARG A 146 -25.15 -10.63 17.35
N ALA A 147 -25.43 -11.74 16.67
CA ALA A 147 -24.50 -12.33 15.70
C ALA A 147 -24.20 -11.37 14.53
N ILE A 148 -25.23 -10.71 14.01
CA ILE A 148 -25.11 -9.70 12.95
C ILE A 148 -24.26 -8.53 13.42
N GLU A 149 -24.54 -7.97 14.60
CA GLU A 149 -23.78 -6.86 15.19
C GLU A 149 -22.28 -7.18 15.37
N ILE A 150 -21.97 -8.44 15.73
CA ILE A 150 -20.59 -8.90 15.89
C ILE A 150 -19.91 -8.98 14.50
N ALA A 151 -20.60 -9.56 13.52
CA ALA A 151 -20.04 -9.73 12.19
C ALA A 151 -19.81 -8.38 11.49
N GLU A 152 -20.71 -7.42 11.63
CA GLU A 152 -20.59 -6.06 11.05
C GLU A 152 -19.38 -5.27 11.58
N LYS A 153 -18.91 -5.60 12.80
CA LYS A 153 -17.72 -4.96 13.39
C LYS A 153 -16.40 -5.50 12.87
N VAL A 154 -16.44 -6.59 12.10
CA VAL A 154 -15.23 -7.20 11.56
C VAL A 154 -14.75 -6.42 10.33
N ASP A 155 -13.47 -6.07 10.34
CA ASP A 155 -12.86 -5.38 9.22
C ASP A 155 -12.90 -6.24 7.95
N GLY A 156 -13.26 -5.61 6.83
CA GLY A 156 -13.43 -6.27 5.55
C GLY A 156 -14.86 -6.81 5.31
N VAL A 157 -15.72 -6.85 6.32
CA VAL A 157 -17.15 -7.15 6.12
C VAL A 157 -17.82 -5.92 5.52
N THR A 158 -18.39 -6.08 4.34
CA THR A 158 -19.12 -5.03 3.61
C THR A 158 -20.63 -5.14 3.80
N HIS A 159 -21.12 -6.35 4.02
CA HIS A 159 -22.52 -6.65 4.21
C HIS A 159 -22.71 -7.98 4.96
N VAL A 160 -23.69 -8.04 5.86
CA VAL A 160 -24.07 -9.28 6.56
C VAL A 160 -25.46 -9.70 6.11
N GLU A 161 -25.58 -10.95 5.70
CA GLU A 161 -26.84 -11.58 5.29
C GLU A 161 -27.27 -12.57 6.37
N ASP A 162 -28.51 -12.41 6.85
CA ASP A 162 -29.13 -13.28 7.85
C ASP A 162 -29.79 -14.49 7.18
N GLY A 163 -29.12 -15.64 7.20
CA GLY A 163 -29.63 -16.94 6.80
C GLY A 163 -30.04 -17.83 7.98
N MET A 164 -30.05 -17.29 9.20
CA MET A 164 -30.41 -18.04 10.42
C MET A 164 -31.92 -18.23 10.55
N ARG A 165 -32.33 -19.38 11.10
CA ARG A 165 -33.75 -19.74 11.29
C ARG A 165 -34.07 -19.98 12.75
#